data_0a7cc0638489e7d82e32b2291d5897ab
#
_entry.id   0a7cc0638489e7d82e32b2291d5897ab
#
_cell.length_a   1.000
_cell.length_b   1.000
_cell.length_c   1.000
_cell.angle_alpha   90.00
_cell.angle_beta   90.00
_cell.angle_gamma   90.00
#
_symmetry.space_group_name_H-M   'P 1'
#
loop_
_entity.id
_entity.type
_entity.pdbx_description
1 polymer ?
#
loop_
_entity_poly.entity_id
_entity_poly.type
_entity_poly.pdbx_seq_one_letter_code
_entity_poly.pdbx_strand_id
1 'polypeptide(L)'
;MSCEARVPGGHPLRAIRAIVDEALEVLSPDFERMYSPIGRPSIPPEKLLRALLLQAFYTVRSERQLMEQLDYNLLFRWFVGLAMDAPIWDVTVFTKNRERLLAGDVAAKFLSAVMGQSRVKVLLSDEHFSVDGTLIEAWASTKSFKPKGSVDPDDNNDSGSPGAEQGVEPRPQGRNAERDFRGEKRSNATHASITDPCLLYTSPSPRD
;
A
#
# COMPACT_ATOMS: atom_id res chain seq x y z
N MET A 1 -10.93 -15.62 -30.18
CA MET A 1 -11.88 -14.90 -29.29
C MET A 1 -11.04 -13.92 -28.48
N SER A 2 -11.41 -12.64 -28.38
CA SER A 2 -10.63 -11.66 -27.62
C SER A 2 -11.35 -11.21 -26.34
N CYS A 3 -10.62 -10.83 -25.30
CA CYS A 3 -11.21 -10.26 -24.09
C CYS A 3 -12.01 -8.99 -24.41
N GLU A 4 -11.55 -8.20 -25.39
CA GLU A 4 -12.23 -6.98 -25.84
C GLU A 4 -13.67 -7.19 -26.28
N ALA A 5 -13.93 -8.28 -27.00
CA ALA A 5 -15.29 -8.61 -27.50
C ALA A 5 -16.25 -9.07 -26.39
N ARG A 6 -15.73 -9.43 -25.21
CA ARG A 6 -16.51 -9.92 -24.07
C ARG A 6 -16.96 -8.82 -23.13
N VAL A 7 -16.24 -7.71 -23.07
CA VAL A 7 -16.58 -6.60 -22.18
C VAL A 7 -17.65 -5.72 -22.84
N PRO A 8 -18.81 -5.52 -22.22
CA PRO A 8 -19.87 -4.69 -22.77
C PRO A 8 -19.40 -3.26 -23.05
N GLY A 9 -19.89 -2.66 -24.15
CA GLY A 9 -19.50 -1.30 -24.55
C GLY A 9 -19.77 -0.21 -23.49
N GLY A 10 -20.85 -0.37 -22.73
CA GLY A 10 -21.23 0.56 -21.66
C GLY A 10 -20.61 0.24 -20.28
N HIS A 11 -19.64 -0.69 -20.19
CA HIS A 11 -19.04 -1.03 -18.89
C HIS A 11 -18.22 0.13 -18.33
N PRO A 12 -18.36 0.52 -17.03
CA PRO A 12 -17.67 1.66 -16.42
C PRO A 12 -16.14 1.60 -16.55
N LEU A 13 -15.55 0.42 -16.46
CA LEU A 13 -14.11 0.25 -16.63
C LEU A 13 -13.58 0.67 -18.01
N ARG A 14 -14.43 0.82 -19.03
CA ARG A 14 -13.98 1.31 -20.35
C ARG A 14 -13.57 2.77 -20.28
N ALA A 15 -14.38 3.60 -19.65
CA ALA A 15 -14.07 5.01 -19.43
C ALA A 15 -12.83 5.17 -18.52
N ILE A 16 -12.78 4.39 -17.44
CA ILE A 16 -11.63 4.37 -16.51
C ILE A 16 -10.36 3.92 -17.24
N ARG A 17 -10.43 2.87 -18.06
CA ARG A 17 -9.28 2.39 -18.83
C ARG A 17 -8.72 3.46 -19.75
N ALA A 18 -9.57 4.21 -20.43
CA ALA A 18 -9.12 5.29 -21.30
C ALA A 18 -8.37 6.40 -20.54
N ILE A 19 -8.84 6.74 -19.33
CA ILE A 19 -8.16 7.68 -18.43
C ILE A 19 -6.80 7.12 -17.97
N VAL A 20 -6.78 5.85 -17.59
CA VAL A 20 -5.56 5.16 -17.14
C VAL A 20 -4.54 5.06 -18.26
N ASP A 21 -4.96 4.70 -19.47
CA ASP A 21 -4.08 4.56 -20.64
C ASP A 21 -3.36 5.89 -20.95
N GLU A 22 -4.10 7.00 -20.98
CA GLU A 22 -3.54 8.34 -21.20
C GLU A 22 -2.56 8.74 -20.08
N ALA A 23 -2.87 8.43 -18.81
CA ALA A 23 -1.97 8.71 -17.70
C ALA A 23 -0.70 7.86 -17.77
N LEU A 24 -0.79 6.58 -18.19
CA LEU A 24 0.36 5.69 -18.35
C LEU A 24 1.28 6.12 -19.50
N GLU A 25 0.73 6.68 -20.58
CA GLU A 25 1.54 7.25 -21.66
C GLU A 25 2.42 8.41 -21.14
N VAL A 26 1.87 9.26 -20.27
CA VAL A 26 2.64 10.35 -19.65
C VAL A 26 3.78 9.81 -18.76
N LEU A 27 3.57 8.66 -18.10
CA LEU A 27 4.56 8.04 -17.22
C LEU A 27 5.57 7.15 -17.94
N SER A 28 5.40 6.86 -19.21
CA SER A 28 6.27 5.95 -19.98
C SER A 28 7.76 6.28 -19.85
N PRO A 29 8.22 7.56 -19.92
CA PRO A 29 9.63 7.90 -19.73
C PRO A 29 10.17 7.60 -18.31
N ASP A 30 9.31 7.65 -17.30
CA ASP A 30 9.68 7.30 -15.93
C ASP A 30 9.86 5.78 -15.79
N PHE A 31 8.99 5.02 -16.42
CA PHE A 31 9.07 3.55 -16.44
C PHE A 31 10.33 3.06 -17.15
N GLU A 32 10.69 3.65 -18.28
CA GLU A 32 11.93 3.33 -18.99
C GLU A 32 13.18 3.55 -18.13
N ARG A 33 13.18 4.58 -17.29
CA ARG A 33 14.29 4.84 -16.36
C ARG A 33 14.35 3.87 -15.19
N MET A 34 13.21 3.34 -14.75
CA MET A 34 13.12 2.43 -13.61
C MET A 34 13.45 0.98 -13.97
N TYR A 35 13.26 0.60 -15.23
CA TYR A 35 13.40 -0.77 -15.69
C TYR A 35 14.60 -0.91 -16.62
N SER A 36 15.50 -1.86 -16.30
CA SER A 36 16.64 -2.16 -17.15
C SER A 36 16.18 -2.90 -18.41
N PRO A 37 16.73 -2.57 -19.59
CA PRO A 37 16.48 -3.32 -20.81
C PRO A 37 17.20 -4.68 -20.83
N ILE A 38 18.10 -4.93 -19.87
CA ILE A 38 18.93 -6.15 -19.78
C ILE A 38 18.49 -6.95 -18.56
N GLY A 39 18.33 -8.26 -18.73
CA GLY A 39 18.02 -9.19 -17.65
C GLY A 39 16.72 -9.96 -17.86
N ARG A 40 16.26 -10.66 -16.79
CA ARG A 40 15.00 -11.41 -16.84
C ARG A 40 13.82 -10.42 -17.00
N PRO A 41 12.89 -10.68 -17.94
CA PRO A 41 11.70 -9.84 -18.09
C PRO A 41 10.95 -9.68 -16.77
N SER A 42 10.71 -8.43 -16.39
CA SER A 42 9.93 -8.07 -15.23
C SER A 42 8.45 -7.91 -15.63
N ILE A 43 7.56 -7.77 -14.64
CA ILE A 43 6.19 -7.37 -14.92
C ILE A 43 6.22 -5.94 -15.47
N PRO A 44 5.62 -5.67 -16.65
CA PRO A 44 5.53 -4.31 -17.16
C PRO A 44 4.83 -3.39 -16.15
N PRO A 45 5.39 -2.22 -15.84
CA PRO A 45 4.85 -1.31 -14.83
C PRO A 45 3.42 -0.88 -15.12
N GLU A 46 3.06 -0.74 -16.39
CA GLU A 46 1.71 -0.39 -16.82
C GLU A 46 0.70 -1.48 -16.44
N LYS A 47 1.06 -2.74 -16.64
CA LYS A 47 0.20 -3.87 -16.25
C LYS A 47 0.09 -4.01 -14.75
N LEU A 48 1.21 -3.78 -14.04
CA LEU A 48 1.26 -3.81 -12.59
C LEU A 48 0.35 -2.73 -11.99
N LEU A 49 0.43 -1.50 -12.51
CA LEU A 49 -0.40 -0.40 -12.02
C LEU A 49 -1.89 -0.65 -12.29
N ARG A 50 -2.26 -1.15 -13.47
CA ARG A 50 -3.65 -1.53 -13.75
C ARG A 50 -4.15 -2.63 -12.83
N ALA A 51 -3.31 -3.61 -12.48
CA ALA A 51 -3.68 -4.65 -11.52
C ALA A 51 -3.92 -4.08 -10.11
N LEU A 52 -3.08 -3.14 -9.66
CA LEU A 52 -3.26 -2.44 -8.38
C LEU A 52 -4.53 -1.59 -8.37
N LEU A 53 -4.88 -0.93 -9.48
CA LEU A 53 -6.14 -0.20 -9.59
C LEU A 53 -7.35 -1.13 -9.46
N LEU A 54 -7.32 -2.33 -10.07
CA LEU A 54 -8.39 -3.32 -9.88
C LEU A 54 -8.49 -3.77 -8.42
N GLN A 55 -7.35 -3.94 -7.75
CA GLN A 55 -7.33 -4.30 -6.34
C GLN A 55 -8.07 -3.25 -5.50
N ALA A 56 -7.84 -1.96 -5.79
CA ALA A 56 -8.52 -0.86 -5.11
C ALA A 56 -10.02 -0.77 -5.48
N PHE A 57 -10.37 -0.80 -6.78
CA PHE A 57 -11.75 -0.63 -7.25
C PHE A 57 -12.69 -1.76 -6.83
N TYR A 58 -12.17 -2.98 -6.77
CA TYR A 58 -12.94 -4.17 -6.39
C TYR A 58 -12.68 -4.64 -4.96
N THR A 59 -11.98 -3.82 -4.15
CA THR A 59 -11.68 -4.13 -2.75
C THR A 59 -11.09 -5.54 -2.54
N VAL A 60 -10.19 -5.95 -3.43
CA VAL A 60 -9.53 -7.26 -3.36
C VAL A 60 -8.52 -7.23 -2.22
N ARG A 61 -8.76 -8.03 -1.18
CA ARG A 61 -8.03 -7.94 0.10
C ARG A 61 -6.57 -8.37 0.05
N SER A 62 -6.21 -9.26 -0.88
CA SER A 62 -4.85 -9.79 -0.94
C SER A 62 -4.35 -9.93 -2.37
N GLU A 63 -3.03 -9.86 -2.53
CA GLU A 63 -2.39 -10.08 -3.83
C GLU A 63 -2.60 -11.51 -4.35
N ARG A 64 -2.66 -12.49 -3.46
CA ARG A 64 -3.01 -13.87 -3.83
C ARG A 64 -4.39 -13.94 -4.48
N GLN A 65 -5.38 -13.31 -3.87
CA GLN A 65 -6.73 -13.24 -4.41
C GLN A 65 -6.78 -12.46 -5.73
N LEU A 66 -5.96 -11.39 -5.85
CA LEU A 66 -5.84 -10.65 -7.10
C LEU A 66 -5.28 -11.53 -8.23
N MET A 67 -4.22 -12.31 -7.95
CA MET A 67 -3.66 -13.24 -8.95
C MET A 67 -4.67 -14.31 -9.36
N GLU A 68 -5.41 -14.86 -8.40
CA GLU A 68 -6.49 -15.79 -8.65
C GLU A 68 -7.58 -15.18 -9.53
N GLN A 69 -8.02 -13.96 -9.24
CA GLN A 69 -8.98 -13.24 -10.09
C GLN A 69 -8.42 -12.98 -11.50
N LEU A 70 -7.16 -12.61 -11.63
CA LEU A 70 -6.51 -12.41 -12.92
C LEU A 70 -6.39 -13.71 -13.74
N ASP A 71 -6.41 -14.87 -13.09
CA ASP A 71 -6.31 -16.16 -13.78
C ASP A 71 -7.58 -16.50 -14.58
N TYR A 72 -8.75 -16.28 -14.02
CA TYR A 72 -10.01 -16.69 -14.67
C TYR A 72 -10.98 -15.54 -15.01
N ASN A 73 -10.80 -14.33 -14.46
CA ASN A 73 -11.71 -13.21 -14.71
C ASN A 73 -11.31 -12.44 -15.99
N LEU A 74 -12.07 -12.65 -17.06
CA LEU A 74 -11.82 -12.03 -18.35
C LEU A 74 -11.90 -10.49 -18.32
N LEU A 75 -12.74 -9.91 -17.46
CA LEU A 75 -12.82 -8.47 -17.28
C LEU A 75 -11.52 -7.90 -16.70
N PHE A 76 -10.95 -8.59 -15.70
CA PHE A 76 -9.69 -8.19 -15.08
C PHE A 76 -8.54 -8.34 -16.07
N ARG A 77 -8.48 -9.46 -16.78
CA ARG A 77 -7.48 -9.69 -17.83
C ARG A 77 -7.53 -8.60 -18.91
N TRP A 78 -8.74 -8.29 -19.36
CA TRP A 78 -8.95 -7.22 -20.32
C TRP A 78 -8.43 -5.87 -19.81
N PHE A 79 -8.78 -5.49 -18.58
CA PHE A 79 -8.39 -4.20 -18.01
C PHE A 79 -6.86 -4.09 -17.86
N VAL A 80 -6.21 -5.16 -17.41
CA VAL A 80 -4.75 -5.21 -17.25
C VAL A 80 -4.02 -5.31 -18.60
N GLY A 81 -4.69 -5.76 -19.65
CA GLY A 81 -4.09 -5.99 -20.96
C GLY A 81 -3.36 -7.34 -21.06
N LEU A 82 -3.92 -8.37 -20.44
CA LEU A 82 -3.45 -9.75 -20.54
C LEU A 82 -4.23 -10.49 -21.63
N ALA A 83 -3.55 -11.34 -22.40
CA ALA A 83 -4.21 -12.26 -23.31
C ALA A 83 -5.00 -13.34 -22.53
N MET A 84 -5.97 -13.96 -23.17
CA MET A 84 -6.83 -14.98 -22.52
C MET A 84 -6.05 -16.20 -22.00
N ASP A 85 -4.96 -16.53 -22.67
CA ASP A 85 -4.09 -17.67 -22.43
C ASP A 85 -2.76 -17.30 -21.75
N ALA A 86 -2.52 -16.00 -21.49
CA ALA A 86 -1.28 -15.58 -20.86
C ALA A 86 -1.19 -16.12 -19.42
N PRO A 87 -0.04 -16.68 -19.02
CA PRO A 87 0.17 -17.10 -17.64
C PRO A 87 0.12 -15.89 -16.69
N ILE A 88 -0.37 -16.13 -15.48
CA ILE A 88 -0.39 -15.11 -14.43
C ILE A 88 0.94 -15.12 -13.66
N TRP A 89 1.27 -13.99 -13.10
CA TRP A 89 2.48 -13.80 -12.31
C TRP A 89 2.40 -14.53 -10.97
N ASP A 90 3.55 -14.97 -10.50
CA ASP A 90 3.68 -15.43 -9.11
C ASP A 90 3.47 -14.28 -8.14
N VAL A 91 2.82 -14.55 -6.99
CA VAL A 91 2.49 -13.55 -5.98
C VAL A 91 3.74 -12.84 -5.45
N THR A 92 4.83 -13.59 -5.22
CA THR A 92 6.08 -13.01 -4.70
C THR A 92 6.76 -12.11 -5.71
N VAL A 93 6.66 -12.44 -7.00
CA VAL A 93 7.16 -11.60 -8.09
C VAL A 93 6.33 -10.31 -8.18
N PHE A 94 5.01 -10.42 -8.04
CA PHE A 94 4.11 -9.26 -8.03
C PHE A 94 4.43 -8.32 -6.87
N THR A 95 4.54 -8.82 -5.65
CA THR A 95 4.86 -8.06 -4.44
C THR A 95 6.16 -7.26 -4.60
N LYS A 96 7.24 -7.92 -5.03
CA LYS A 96 8.55 -7.26 -5.24
C LYS A 96 8.49 -6.15 -6.29
N ASN A 97 7.75 -6.38 -7.38
CA ASN A 97 7.60 -5.36 -8.42
C ASN A 97 6.72 -4.19 -7.96
N ARG A 98 5.67 -4.46 -7.17
CA ARG A 98 4.86 -3.42 -6.54
C ARG A 98 5.70 -2.52 -5.63
N GLU A 99 6.51 -3.09 -4.75
CA GLU A 99 7.38 -2.33 -3.84
C GLU A 99 8.33 -1.43 -4.62
N ARG A 100 8.95 -1.95 -5.68
CA ARG A 100 9.81 -1.16 -6.57
C ARG A 100 9.04 -0.02 -7.24
N LEU A 101 7.83 -0.28 -7.73
CA LEU A 101 7.00 0.72 -8.38
C LEU A 101 6.62 1.85 -7.41
N LEU A 102 6.20 1.50 -6.20
CA LEU A 102 5.76 2.47 -5.20
C LEU A 102 6.94 3.29 -4.64
N ALA A 103 8.13 2.73 -4.54
CA ALA A 103 9.33 3.45 -4.13
C ALA A 103 9.73 4.60 -5.08
N GLY A 104 9.24 4.58 -6.32
CA GLY A 104 9.57 5.57 -7.37
C GLY A 104 8.61 6.75 -7.46
N ASP A 105 7.80 7.05 -6.45
CA ASP A 105 6.81 8.14 -6.46
C ASP A 105 5.73 8.02 -7.58
N VAL A 106 5.61 6.83 -8.16
CA VAL A 106 4.75 6.58 -9.30
C VAL A 106 3.27 6.86 -8.97
N ALA A 107 2.85 6.59 -7.73
CA ALA A 107 1.47 6.83 -7.31
C ALA A 107 1.10 8.31 -7.37
N ALA A 108 1.96 9.19 -6.86
CA ALA A 108 1.74 10.65 -6.89
C ALA A 108 1.77 11.18 -8.34
N LYS A 109 2.74 10.74 -9.14
CA LYS A 109 2.84 11.12 -10.55
C LYS A 109 1.63 10.64 -11.36
N PHE A 110 1.18 9.41 -11.13
CA PHE A 110 -0.01 8.88 -11.78
C PHE A 110 -1.26 9.68 -11.43
N LEU A 111 -1.47 9.97 -10.14
CA LEU A 111 -2.58 10.82 -9.72
C LEU A 111 -2.52 12.20 -10.39
N SER A 112 -1.35 12.82 -10.41
CA SER A 112 -1.14 14.11 -11.10
C SER A 112 -1.46 14.04 -12.58
N ALA A 113 -1.04 12.97 -13.28
CA ALA A 113 -1.34 12.76 -14.69
C ALA A 113 -2.84 12.56 -14.94
N VAL A 114 -3.54 11.83 -14.05
CA VAL A 114 -5.00 11.67 -14.12
C VAL A 114 -5.70 13.02 -13.91
N MET A 115 -5.33 13.77 -12.88
CA MET A 115 -5.91 15.07 -12.55
C MET A 115 -5.67 16.13 -13.65
N GLY A 116 -4.57 16.00 -14.37
CA GLY A 116 -4.21 16.89 -15.50
C GLY A 116 -5.10 16.74 -16.71
N GLN A 117 -5.81 15.63 -16.88
CA GLN A 117 -6.64 15.37 -18.07
C GLN A 117 -7.87 16.28 -18.11
N SER A 118 -8.17 16.86 -19.28
CA SER A 118 -9.32 17.78 -19.46
C SER A 118 -10.66 17.13 -19.11
N ARG A 119 -10.83 15.84 -19.46
CA ARG A 119 -12.04 15.06 -19.14
C ARG A 119 -12.23 14.82 -17.65
N VAL A 120 -11.14 14.77 -16.87
CA VAL A 120 -11.18 14.58 -15.42
C VAL A 120 -11.43 15.92 -14.73
N LYS A 121 -10.81 16.99 -15.19
CA LYS A 121 -10.99 18.35 -14.64
C LYS A 121 -12.46 18.78 -14.59
N VAL A 122 -13.26 18.40 -15.57
CA VAL A 122 -14.70 18.71 -15.61
C VAL A 122 -15.48 17.99 -14.48
N LEU A 123 -14.95 16.88 -13.97
CA LEU A 123 -15.57 16.10 -12.89
C LEU A 123 -15.15 16.58 -11.50
N LEU A 124 -14.14 17.46 -11.42
CA LEU A 124 -13.63 17.98 -10.15
C LEU A 124 -14.39 19.25 -9.76
N SER A 125 -14.63 19.41 -8.46
CA SER A 125 -15.19 20.63 -7.89
C SER A 125 -14.08 21.47 -7.28
N ASP A 126 -14.06 22.77 -7.55
CA ASP A 126 -13.16 23.73 -6.91
C ASP A 126 -13.74 24.30 -5.61
N GLU A 127 -15.04 24.06 -5.35
CA GLU A 127 -15.78 24.67 -4.24
C GLU A 127 -15.97 23.76 -3.04
N HIS A 128 -16.02 22.43 -3.26
CA HIS A 128 -16.35 21.47 -2.21
C HIS A 128 -15.39 20.30 -2.20
N PHE A 129 -14.77 20.08 -1.03
CA PHE A 129 -13.89 18.94 -0.77
C PHE A 129 -14.49 18.09 0.35
N SER A 130 -14.65 16.80 0.10
CA SER A 130 -15.00 15.83 1.15
C SER A 130 -13.72 15.11 1.59
N VAL A 131 -13.42 15.18 2.87
CA VAL A 131 -12.32 14.45 3.48
C VAL A 131 -12.91 13.35 4.33
N ASP A 132 -12.65 12.10 3.97
CA ASP A 132 -13.00 10.94 4.78
C ASP A 132 -11.79 10.51 5.61
N GLY A 133 -11.97 10.49 6.93
CA GLY A 133 -10.97 9.99 7.87
C GLY A 133 -10.98 8.46 7.86
N THR A 134 -10.18 7.84 7.02
CA THR A 134 -9.96 6.40 7.08
C THR A 134 -8.96 6.09 8.19
N LEU A 135 -9.39 5.28 9.18
CA LEU A 135 -8.47 4.68 10.13
C LEU A 135 -7.66 3.61 9.38
N ILE A 136 -6.42 3.94 9.08
CA ILE A 136 -5.46 2.97 8.56
C ILE A 136 -4.81 2.32 9.77
N GLU A 137 -4.96 1.00 9.91
CA GLU A 137 -4.20 0.25 10.90
C GLU A 137 -2.71 0.48 10.65
N ALA A 138 -2.02 1.02 11.66
CA ALA A 138 -0.59 1.23 11.56
C ALA A 138 0.13 -0.12 11.49
N TRP A 139 1.00 -0.29 10.52
CA TRP A 139 1.83 -1.49 10.35
C TRP A 139 2.92 -1.60 11.42
N ALA A 140 3.07 -0.57 12.22
CA ALA A 140 4.08 -0.52 13.26
C ALA A 140 3.61 -1.19 14.53
N SER A 141 4.40 -2.13 15.03
CA SER A 141 4.21 -2.71 16.36
C SER A 141 4.41 -1.63 17.45
N THR A 142 3.72 -1.76 18.58
CA THR A 142 3.96 -0.93 19.78
C THR A 142 5.43 -0.97 20.26
N LYS A 143 6.20 -1.98 19.85
CA LYS A 143 7.64 -2.09 20.13
C LYS A 143 8.47 -1.07 19.32
N SER A 144 7.97 -0.59 18.19
CA SER A 144 8.65 0.42 17.39
C SER A 144 8.53 1.84 17.96
N PHE A 145 7.71 2.02 19.00
CA PHE A 145 7.44 3.33 19.61
C PHE A 145 8.55 3.63 20.62
N LYS A 146 9.55 4.42 20.20
CA LYS A 146 10.74 4.79 21.01
C LYS A 146 10.71 6.27 21.43
N PRO A 147 11.42 6.66 22.51
CA PRO A 147 11.55 8.04 22.93
C PRO A 147 12.14 8.92 21.81
N LYS A 148 11.58 10.10 21.63
CA LYS A 148 12.12 11.10 20.69
C LYS A 148 13.50 11.54 21.15
N GLY A 149 14.53 11.30 20.34
CA GLY A 149 15.93 11.67 20.67
C GLY A 149 16.85 10.49 20.96
N SER A 150 16.34 9.26 21.09
CA SER A 150 17.17 8.06 21.13
C SER A 150 17.35 7.51 19.71
N VAL A 151 18.21 8.15 18.93
CA VAL A 151 18.71 7.57 17.68
C VAL A 151 20.02 6.86 18.04
N ASP A 152 19.93 5.59 18.38
CA ASP A 152 21.09 4.72 18.40
C ASP A 152 21.35 4.23 16.97
N PRO A 153 22.54 4.52 16.39
CA PRO A 153 22.86 4.12 15.01
C PRO A 153 23.14 2.63 14.81
N ASP A 154 23.12 1.82 15.89
CA ASP A 154 23.58 0.44 15.86
C ASP A 154 22.61 -0.49 16.63
N ASP A 155 21.51 -0.89 16.03
CA ASP A 155 20.75 -2.05 16.55
C ASP A 155 20.36 -3.02 15.42
N ASN A 156 21.40 -3.60 14.79
CA ASN A 156 21.36 -4.88 14.11
C ASN A 156 21.81 -5.96 15.11
N ASN A 157 21.03 -6.27 16.14
CA ASN A 157 21.27 -7.50 16.88
C ASN A 157 19.97 -8.08 17.44
N ASP A 158 19.43 -9.03 16.71
CA ASP A 158 18.56 -10.07 17.24
C ASP A 158 19.43 -11.04 18.04
N SER A 159 19.40 -10.95 19.34
CA SER A 159 19.94 -12.01 20.23
C SER A 159 19.26 -11.95 21.58
N GLY A 160 18.67 -13.10 21.91
CA GLY A 160 17.94 -13.37 23.11
C GLY A 160 18.67 -13.06 24.41
N SER A 161 17.88 -12.69 25.38
CA SER A 161 18.26 -12.41 26.76
C SER A 161 18.85 -13.61 27.52
N PRO A 162 19.66 -13.34 28.55
CA PRO A 162 19.37 -13.98 29.82
C PRO A 162 19.32 -12.98 30.98
N GLY A 163 18.42 -13.29 31.89
CA GLY A 163 18.06 -12.78 33.16
C GLY A 163 19.02 -11.95 33.99
N ALA A 164 18.44 -10.95 34.64
CA ALA A 164 18.89 -10.47 35.93
C ALA A 164 17.68 -10.22 36.81
N GLU A 165 17.60 -11.00 37.87
CA GLU A 165 16.69 -10.83 39.00
C GLU A 165 16.99 -9.52 39.71
N GLN A 166 15.97 -8.72 39.98
CA GLN A 166 15.92 -7.85 41.16
C GLN A 166 14.51 -7.30 41.38
N GLY A 167 13.94 -7.57 42.55
CA GLY A 167 12.97 -6.74 43.26
C GLY A 167 11.52 -6.81 42.75
N VAL A 168 10.75 -7.77 43.27
CA VAL A 168 9.30 -7.87 43.04
C VAL A 168 8.57 -6.90 43.95
N GLU A 169 8.07 -5.80 43.41
CA GLU A 169 6.90 -5.11 43.98
C GLU A 169 5.61 -5.58 43.26
N PRO A 170 4.48 -5.69 43.99
CA PRO A 170 3.26 -6.29 43.44
C PRO A 170 2.65 -5.41 42.35
N ARG A 171 2.56 -5.94 41.14
CA ARG A 171 1.91 -5.28 40.01
C ARG A 171 0.41 -5.29 40.17
N PRO A 172 -0.28 -4.16 39.93
CA PRO A 172 -1.73 -4.16 39.85
C PRO A 172 -2.18 -4.96 38.61
N GLN A 173 -2.87 -6.07 38.88
CA GLN A 173 -3.53 -6.87 37.83
C GLN A 173 -4.80 -6.16 37.37
N GLY A 174 -4.71 -5.43 36.26
CA GLY A 174 -5.84 -4.85 35.57
C GLY A 174 -5.60 -4.80 34.06
N ARG A 175 -6.67 -4.81 33.25
CA ARG A 175 -6.62 -4.68 31.78
C ARG A 175 -5.82 -3.47 31.25
N ASN A 176 -5.38 -2.59 32.15
CA ASN A 176 -4.57 -1.39 31.85
C ASN A 176 -3.07 -1.58 32.12
N ALA A 177 -2.59 -2.79 32.45
CA ALA A 177 -1.15 -3.09 32.66
C ALA A 177 -0.30 -2.91 31.39
N GLU A 178 -0.91 -2.91 30.21
CA GLU A 178 -0.24 -2.63 28.94
C GLU A 178 0.09 -1.14 28.73
N ARG A 179 -0.44 -0.23 29.56
CA ARG A 179 -0.16 1.22 29.44
C ARG A 179 1.27 1.60 29.79
N ASP A 180 1.90 0.83 30.68
CA ASP A 180 3.27 1.09 31.15
C ASP A 180 4.20 -0.06 30.75
N PHE A 181 4.64 -0.02 29.49
CA PHE A 181 5.66 -0.96 29.07
C PHE A 181 7.00 -0.57 29.73
N ARG A 182 7.48 -1.39 30.66
CA ARG A 182 8.69 -1.17 31.47
C ARG A 182 8.66 0.07 32.40
N GLY A 183 7.48 0.49 32.86
CA GLY A 183 7.35 1.61 33.81
C GLY A 183 7.42 3.01 33.19
N GLU A 184 7.43 3.13 31.88
CA GLU A 184 7.44 4.42 31.19
C GLU A 184 6.08 4.74 30.55
N LYS A 185 5.53 5.90 30.90
CA LYS A 185 4.29 6.39 30.32
C LYS A 185 4.54 6.92 28.91
N ARG A 186 4.11 6.20 27.90
CA ARG A 186 4.26 6.58 26.50
C ARG A 186 3.21 7.61 26.09
N SER A 187 3.63 8.64 25.38
CA SER A 187 2.75 9.65 24.80
C SER A 187 3.30 10.11 23.44
N ASN A 188 2.44 10.66 22.59
CA ASN A 188 2.86 11.23 21.30
C ASN A 188 3.80 12.43 21.43
N ALA A 189 3.82 13.08 22.61
CA ALA A 189 4.76 14.15 22.90
C ALA A 189 6.19 13.62 23.12
N THR A 190 6.33 12.48 23.79
CA THR A 190 7.62 11.93 24.24
C THR A 190 8.15 10.80 23.36
N HIS A 191 7.29 10.11 22.62
CA HIS A 191 7.64 8.95 21.79
C HIS A 191 7.17 9.12 20.36
N ALA A 192 7.86 8.45 19.44
CA ALA A 192 7.48 8.33 18.04
C ALA A 192 7.82 6.92 17.53
N SER A 193 7.10 6.42 16.55
CA SER A 193 7.45 5.19 15.89
C SER A 193 8.63 5.42 14.94
N ILE A 194 9.62 4.52 15.00
CA ILE A 194 10.74 4.51 14.05
C ILE A 194 10.37 3.85 12.72
N THR A 195 9.30 3.07 12.70
CA THR A 195 8.87 2.32 11.50
C THR A 195 7.79 3.08 10.71
N ASP A 196 6.93 3.82 11.42
CA ASP A 196 5.85 4.61 10.82
C ASP A 196 5.75 5.97 11.52
N PRO A 197 6.25 7.05 10.91
CA PRO A 197 6.20 8.39 11.51
C PRO A 197 4.77 8.93 11.76
N CYS A 198 3.79 8.39 11.05
CA CYS A 198 2.39 8.79 11.19
C CYS A 198 1.65 8.05 12.32
N LEU A 199 2.31 7.04 12.94
CA LEU A 199 1.73 6.32 14.06
C LEU A 199 1.56 7.22 15.28
N LEU A 200 0.30 7.38 15.70
CA LEU A 200 -0.06 8.07 16.93
C LEU A 200 -0.49 7.06 18.00
N TYR A 201 0.04 7.22 19.22
CA TYR A 201 -0.43 6.47 20.37
C TYR A 201 -1.80 6.98 20.79
N THR A 202 -2.82 6.14 20.59
CA THR A 202 -4.18 6.44 21.05
C THR A 202 -4.47 5.65 22.33
N SER A 203 -5.02 6.30 23.34
CA SER A 203 -5.53 5.60 24.51
C SER A 203 -6.68 4.69 24.09
N PRO A 204 -6.74 3.44 24.59
CA PRO A 204 -7.89 2.57 24.34
C PRO A 204 -9.17 3.27 24.77
N SER A 205 -10.24 3.10 23.99
CA SER A 205 -11.55 3.63 24.33
C SER A 205 -12.02 3.06 25.66
N PRO A 206 -12.70 3.85 26.51
CA PRO A 206 -13.26 3.35 27.78
C PRO A 206 -14.36 2.29 27.59
N ARG A 207 -14.68 1.91 26.36
CA ARG A 207 -15.76 0.97 26.01
C ARG A 207 -15.28 -0.41 25.57
N ASP A 208 -13.98 -0.66 25.52
CA ASP A 208 -13.40 -1.98 25.18
C ASP A 208 -13.00 -2.76 26.44
#